data_c957095f2de0f580b26663070acbda1c
#
_entry.id   c957095f2de0f580b26663070acbda1c
#
_cell.length_a   1.000
_cell.length_b   1.000
_cell.length_c   1.000
_cell.angle_alpha   90.00
_cell.angle_beta   90.00
_cell.angle_gamma   90.00
#
_symmetry.space_group_name_H-M   'P 1'
#
loop_
_entity.id
_entity.type
_entity.pdbx_description
1 polymer ?
#
loop_
_entity_poly.entity_id
_entity_poly.type
_entity_poly.pdbx_seq_one_letter_code
_entity_poly.pdbx_strand_id
1 'polypeptide(L)'
;KSGRIDKRLVAELGFNNENVFHNIEVEKYPDGFLHISLDASGSMSGKSFDNSLTCAIAIIQAVDMIPNFDVVFSLRGTSCRYSGNYDVPVLLYAYDSRVDKISKIRNLFKYLTCSSTTPEGLCYEAVMNDMITTTDKMDSYFLNFSDGMPMYSNDTMYYQGDDARKHTRDMVNKMRKMGIKVLSYFINDRYYGEDNDAMNTFREMYGSDAEEI
;
A
#
# COMPACT_ATOMS: atom_id res chain seq x y z
N LYS A 1 44.81 11.55 -6.21
CA LYS A 1 43.74 10.87 -5.45
C LYS A 1 42.96 11.95 -4.69
N SER A 2 41.62 11.93 -4.75
CA SER A 2 40.74 12.87 -4.04
C SER A 2 39.97 12.09 -2.97
N GLY A 3 39.77 12.67 -1.80
CA GLY A 3 39.03 12.06 -0.69
C GLY A 3 39.34 12.74 0.63
N ARG A 4 38.59 12.43 1.68
CA ARG A 4 38.92 12.84 3.05
C ARG A 4 39.87 11.83 3.70
N ILE A 5 40.86 12.31 4.42
CA ILE A 5 41.79 11.45 5.18
C ILE A 5 41.02 10.83 6.36
N ASP A 6 41.07 9.51 6.50
CA ASP A 6 40.64 8.86 7.75
C ASP A 6 41.67 9.12 8.83
N LYS A 7 41.30 9.94 9.81
CA LYS A 7 42.18 10.34 10.89
C LYS A 7 42.73 9.16 11.71
N ARG A 8 42.05 8.01 11.68
CA ARG A 8 42.49 6.79 12.39
C ARG A 8 43.65 6.11 11.69
N LEU A 9 43.77 6.33 10.36
CA LEU A 9 44.74 5.68 9.50
C LEU A 9 45.90 6.59 9.10
N VAL A 10 45.90 7.85 9.60
CA VAL A 10 46.94 8.84 9.24
C VAL A 10 48.36 8.35 9.50
N ALA A 11 48.56 7.55 10.57
CA ALA A 11 49.87 6.96 10.88
C ALA A 11 50.38 6.02 9.79
N GLU A 12 49.50 5.37 9.04
CA GLU A 12 49.85 4.44 7.97
C GLU A 12 50.41 5.11 6.72
N LEU A 13 50.17 6.41 6.53
CA LEU A 13 50.79 7.19 5.46
C LEU A 13 52.33 7.15 5.56
N GLY A 14 52.86 7.11 6.78
CA GLY A 14 54.32 6.98 7.02
C GLY A 14 54.88 5.63 6.60
N PHE A 15 54.06 4.65 6.37
CA PHE A 15 54.41 3.29 5.89
C PHE A 15 54.07 3.06 4.44
N ASN A 16 53.91 4.10 3.64
CA ASN A 16 53.49 4.06 2.23
C ASN A 16 52.16 3.37 1.96
N ASN A 17 51.24 3.28 2.92
CA ASN A 17 49.88 2.86 2.72
C ASN A 17 49.01 4.02 2.23
N GLU A 18 48.69 4.00 0.93
CA GLU A 18 47.86 5.05 0.31
C GLU A 18 46.34 4.88 0.55
N ASN A 19 45.90 3.78 1.20
CA ASN A 19 44.49 3.50 1.46
C ASN A 19 43.92 4.22 2.68
N VAL A 20 44.50 5.37 3.03
CA VAL A 20 44.09 6.24 4.13
C VAL A 20 43.04 7.27 3.71
N PHE A 21 42.69 7.31 2.44
CA PHE A 21 41.66 8.22 1.93
C PHE A 21 40.35 7.46 1.79
N HIS A 22 39.24 8.07 2.27
CA HIS A 22 37.91 7.59 2.04
C HIS A 22 37.04 8.64 1.34
N ASN A 23 36.21 8.19 0.42
CA ASN A 23 35.14 9.00 -0.14
C ASN A 23 33.84 8.64 0.58
N ILE A 24 33.12 9.65 1.03
CA ILE A 24 31.76 9.48 1.51
C ILE A 24 30.87 9.75 0.29
N GLU A 25 30.34 8.69 -0.31
CA GLU A 25 29.25 8.80 -1.26
C GLU A 25 27.96 8.86 -0.45
N VAL A 26 27.27 9.99 -0.52
CA VAL A 26 25.92 10.13 0.03
C VAL A 26 24.97 9.70 -1.07
N GLU A 27 24.47 8.49 -1.00
CA GLU A 27 23.33 8.09 -1.82
C GLU A 27 22.13 8.95 -1.40
N LYS A 28 21.67 9.78 -2.33
CA LYS A 28 20.40 10.49 -2.17
C LYS A 28 19.31 9.57 -2.71
N TYR A 29 18.51 9.01 -1.82
CA TYR A 29 17.28 8.37 -2.23
C TYR A 29 16.32 9.44 -2.75
N PRO A 30 15.60 9.17 -3.85
CA PRO A 30 14.56 10.07 -4.32
C PRO A 30 13.46 10.16 -3.25
N ASP A 31 12.82 11.32 -3.19
CA ASP A 31 11.65 11.51 -2.35
C ASP A 31 10.56 10.54 -2.82
N GLY A 32 9.91 9.85 -1.89
CA GLY A 32 8.93 8.81 -2.21
C GLY A 32 7.65 8.93 -1.39
N PHE A 33 6.57 8.43 -1.96
CA PHE A 33 5.28 8.33 -1.32
C PHE A 33 4.68 6.95 -1.54
N LEU A 34 4.26 6.29 -0.47
CA LEU A 34 3.60 4.99 -0.52
C LEU A 34 2.20 5.09 0.09
N HIS A 35 1.19 4.75 -0.70
CA HIS A 35 -0.16 4.52 -0.19
C HIS A 35 -0.41 3.02 -0.10
N ILE A 36 -0.61 2.51 1.13
CA ILE A 36 -1.00 1.13 1.39
C ILE A 36 -2.52 1.08 1.55
N SER A 37 -3.19 0.29 0.73
CA SER A 37 -4.64 0.09 0.79
C SER A 37 -4.96 -1.36 1.10
N LEU A 38 -5.58 -1.59 2.26
CA LEU A 38 -5.98 -2.91 2.72
C LEU A 38 -7.49 -3.09 2.58
N ASP A 39 -7.89 -4.21 2.01
CA ASP A 39 -9.27 -4.66 2.00
C ASP A 39 -9.71 -5.03 3.43
N ALA A 40 -10.78 -4.40 3.89
CA ALA A 40 -11.40 -4.70 5.17
C ALA A 40 -12.80 -5.31 5.00
N SER A 41 -13.04 -6.01 3.91
CA SER A 41 -14.27 -6.79 3.70
C SER A 41 -14.35 -8.00 4.63
N GLY A 42 -15.56 -8.54 4.80
CA GLY A 42 -15.81 -9.67 5.68
C GLY A 42 -15.09 -10.96 5.27
N SER A 43 -14.80 -11.15 3.99
CA SER A 43 -14.03 -12.27 3.45
C SER A 43 -12.59 -12.31 3.93
N MET A 44 -12.00 -11.14 4.19
CA MET A 44 -10.66 -11.02 4.78
C MET A 44 -10.59 -11.44 6.25
N SER A 45 -11.73 -11.74 6.91
CA SER A 45 -11.77 -12.00 8.36
C SER A 45 -10.85 -13.13 8.80
N GLY A 46 -10.18 -12.94 9.94
CA GLY A 46 -9.27 -13.92 10.52
C GLY A 46 -7.82 -13.74 10.09
N LYS A 47 -7.14 -14.84 9.75
CA LYS A 47 -5.69 -14.82 9.48
C LYS A 47 -5.30 -13.95 8.30
N SER A 48 -6.11 -13.90 7.25
CA SER A 48 -5.85 -13.08 6.06
C SER A 48 -5.75 -11.61 6.43
N PHE A 49 -6.70 -11.11 7.22
CA PHE A 49 -6.66 -9.72 7.70
C PHE A 49 -5.50 -9.47 8.64
N ASP A 50 -5.28 -10.34 9.64
CA ASP A 50 -4.23 -10.19 10.63
C ASP A 50 -2.83 -10.23 10.00
N ASN A 51 -2.60 -11.12 9.04
CA ASN A 51 -1.33 -11.22 8.32
C ASN A 51 -1.09 -9.99 7.43
N SER A 52 -2.10 -9.56 6.68
CA SER A 52 -2.01 -8.39 5.82
C SER A 52 -1.79 -7.11 6.64
N LEU A 53 -2.47 -6.98 7.77
CA LEU A 53 -2.28 -5.87 8.71
C LEU A 53 -0.85 -5.89 9.29
N THR A 54 -0.35 -7.07 9.66
CA THR A 54 1.02 -7.23 10.18
C THR A 54 2.05 -6.86 9.11
N CYS A 55 1.82 -7.26 7.87
CA CYS A 55 2.67 -6.88 6.73
C CYS A 55 2.67 -5.36 6.52
N ALA A 56 1.49 -4.74 6.52
CA ALA A 56 1.36 -3.29 6.41
C ALA A 56 2.11 -2.55 7.55
N ILE A 57 2.00 -3.02 8.79
CA ILE A 57 2.73 -2.47 9.94
C ILE A 57 4.25 -2.57 9.72
N ALA A 58 4.74 -3.72 9.27
CA ALA A 58 6.17 -3.92 9.02
C ALA A 58 6.68 -2.97 7.93
N ILE A 59 5.91 -2.79 6.85
CA ILE A 59 6.26 -1.86 5.76
C ILE A 59 6.28 -0.41 6.29
N ILE A 60 5.25 0.01 7.04
CA ILE A 60 5.19 1.37 7.61
C ILE A 60 6.42 1.63 8.51
N GLN A 61 6.78 0.67 9.36
CA GLN A 61 7.94 0.81 10.24
C GLN A 61 9.25 0.86 9.46
N ALA A 62 9.38 0.10 8.37
CA ALA A 62 10.54 0.14 7.51
C ALA A 62 10.66 1.49 6.77
N VAL A 63 9.54 2.00 6.26
CA VAL A 63 9.49 3.30 5.55
C VAL A 63 9.78 4.46 6.50
N ASP A 64 9.31 4.41 7.76
CA ASP A 64 9.60 5.44 8.78
C ASP A 64 11.11 5.62 9.04
N MET A 65 11.93 4.62 8.68
CA MET A 65 13.39 4.68 8.78
C MET A 65 14.06 5.31 7.55
N ILE A 66 13.32 5.53 6.46
CA ILE A 66 13.85 6.06 5.20
C ILE A 66 13.62 7.57 5.17
N PRO A 67 14.67 8.39 5.07
CA PRO A 67 14.52 9.84 4.93
C PRO A 67 13.77 10.20 3.64
N ASN A 68 12.92 11.21 3.72
CA ASN A 68 12.16 11.75 2.58
C ASN A 68 11.21 10.74 1.92
N PHE A 69 10.70 9.80 2.70
CA PHE A 69 9.72 8.84 2.22
C PHE A 69 8.47 8.88 3.11
N ASP A 70 7.35 9.26 2.54
CA ASP A 70 6.07 9.32 3.24
C ASP A 70 5.24 8.06 3.01
N VAL A 71 4.45 7.67 4.02
CA VAL A 71 3.55 6.53 3.93
C VAL A 71 2.18 6.86 4.48
N VAL A 72 1.15 6.47 3.73
CA VAL A 72 -0.25 6.50 4.15
C VAL A 72 -0.79 5.07 4.16
N PHE A 73 -1.53 4.73 5.19
CA PHE A 73 -2.22 3.45 5.30
C PHE A 73 -3.73 3.67 5.44
N SER A 74 -4.48 3.03 4.55
CA SER A 74 -5.93 3.08 4.56
C SER A 74 -6.56 1.69 4.52
N LEU A 75 -7.74 1.58 5.14
CA LEU A 75 -8.64 0.44 4.99
C LEU A 75 -9.82 0.87 4.13
N ARG A 76 -10.22 -0.01 3.21
CA ARG A 76 -11.40 0.18 2.39
C ARG A 76 -12.47 -0.84 2.74
N GLY A 77 -13.71 -0.41 2.73
CA GLY A 77 -14.86 -1.24 3.05
C GLY A 77 -16.15 -0.46 2.91
N THR A 78 -17.18 -0.90 3.61
CA THR A 78 -18.46 -0.19 3.68
C THR A 78 -18.85 0.06 5.12
N SER A 79 -19.59 1.15 5.36
CA SER A 79 -20.24 1.35 6.64
C SER A 79 -21.41 0.39 6.78
N CYS A 80 -21.50 -0.33 7.90
CA CYS A 80 -22.67 -1.12 8.23
C CYS A 80 -23.51 -0.33 9.27
N ARG A 81 -24.74 0.00 8.93
CA ARG A 81 -25.69 0.53 9.91
C ARG A 81 -26.66 -0.55 10.34
N TYR A 82 -26.82 -0.71 11.65
CA TYR A 82 -27.70 -1.70 12.26
C TYR A 82 -29.21 -1.52 11.95
N SER A 83 -29.60 -0.41 11.33
CA SER A 83 -31.00 -0.13 11.07
C SER A 83 -31.17 0.62 9.74
N GLY A 84 -31.18 -0.11 8.64
CA GLY A 84 -31.62 0.39 7.35
C GLY A 84 -30.53 0.61 6.31
N ASN A 85 -30.90 0.49 5.14
CA ASN A 85 -30.40 0.41 3.80
C ASN A 85 -29.40 1.50 3.32
N TYR A 86 -28.53 2.00 4.16
CA TYR A 86 -27.58 3.05 3.77
C TYR A 86 -26.13 2.67 4.06
N ASP A 87 -25.73 1.53 3.50
CA ASP A 87 -24.30 1.24 3.41
C ASP A 87 -23.67 2.23 2.44
N VAL A 88 -22.58 2.83 2.84
CA VAL A 88 -21.78 3.73 1.99
C VAL A 88 -20.35 3.23 1.89
N PRO A 89 -19.68 3.42 0.74
CA PRO A 89 -18.26 3.20 0.63
C PRO A 89 -17.50 4.00 1.68
N VAL A 90 -16.55 3.36 2.36
CA VAL A 90 -15.73 3.98 3.40
C VAL A 90 -14.27 3.73 3.08
N LEU A 91 -13.49 4.81 3.11
CA LEU A 91 -12.05 4.79 3.10
C LEU A 91 -11.56 5.37 4.44
N LEU A 92 -11.02 4.51 5.30
CA LEU A 92 -10.50 4.89 6.61
C LEU A 92 -8.98 5.09 6.53
N TYR A 93 -8.51 6.33 6.66
CA TYR A 93 -7.09 6.64 6.81
C TYR A 93 -6.65 6.32 8.24
N ALA A 94 -6.05 5.15 8.42
CA ALA A 94 -5.62 4.68 9.74
C ALA A 94 -4.28 5.27 10.17
N TYR A 95 -3.41 5.60 9.22
CA TYR A 95 -2.10 6.21 9.48
C TYR A 95 -1.65 7.07 8.30
N ASP A 96 -1.03 8.22 8.63
CA ASP A 96 -0.39 9.13 7.67
C ASP A 96 0.89 9.69 8.31
N SER A 97 2.06 9.31 7.81
CA SER A 97 3.35 9.70 8.36
C SER A 97 3.58 11.21 8.39
N ARG A 98 2.90 11.96 7.52
CA ARG A 98 3.01 13.43 7.44
C ARG A 98 2.39 14.15 8.65
N VAL A 99 1.44 13.50 9.34
CA VAL A 99 0.67 14.08 10.46
C VAL A 99 0.67 13.21 11.72
N ASP A 100 0.87 11.91 11.60
CA ASP A 100 0.80 10.96 12.68
C ASP A 100 2.19 10.55 13.19
N LYS A 101 2.25 10.22 14.47
CA LYS A 101 3.45 9.58 15.06
C LYS A 101 3.33 8.07 14.92
N ILE A 102 4.47 7.38 14.72
CA ILE A 102 4.53 5.91 14.62
C ILE A 102 3.89 5.19 15.83
N SER A 103 3.86 5.82 17.00
CA SER A 103 3.18 5.28 18.19
C SER A 103 1.67 5.11 18.02
N LYS A 104 1.04 5.79 17.06
CA LYS A 104 -0.39 5.63 16.72
C LYS A 104 -0.69 4.19 16.33
N ILE A 105 0.21 3.53 15.59
CA ILE A 105 0.08 2.14 15.15
C ILE A 105 -0.17 1.22 16.36
N ARG A 106 0.64 1.33 17.41
CA ARG A 106 0.52 0.50 18.62
C ARG A 106 -0.82 0.69 19.35
N ASN A 107 -1.38 1.90 19.29
CA ASN A 107 -2.57 2.25 20.03
C ASN A 107 -3.87 1.96 19.28
N LEU A 108 -3.88 2.12 17.96
CA LEU A 108 -5.09 2.05 17.15
C LEU A 108 -5.25 0.76 16.37
N PHE A 109 -4.17 0.17 15.86
CA PHE A 109 -4.27 -0.94 14.92
C PHE A 109 -4.92 -2.20 15.50
N LYS A 110 -4.82 -2.42 16.80
CA LYS A 110 -5.52 -3.52 17.50
C LYS A 110 -7.05 -3.39 17.48
N TYR A 111 -7.58 -2.23 17.12
CA TYR A 111 -9.02 -1.99 17.01
C TYR A 111 -9.50 -1.99 15.54
N LEU A 112 -8.59 -2.12 14.58
CA LEU A 112 -8.96 -2.26 13.18
C LEU A 112 -9.59 -3.63 12.97
N THR A 113 -10.73 -3.64 12.30
CA THR A 113 -11.51 -4.86 12.04
C THR A 113 -11.97 -4.83 10.59
N CYS A 114 -12.30 -6.00 10.06
CA CYS A 114 -12.90 -6.15 8.75
C CYS A 114 -14.38 -6.51 8.88
N SER A 115 -15.19 -5.98 7.96
CA SER A 115 -16.62 -6.28 7.89
C SER A 115 -17.21 -5.78 6.57
N SER A 116 -18.38 -6.37 6.18
CA SER A 116 -19.14 -5.93 5.02
C SER A 116 -18.48 -6.25 3.67
N THR A 117 -18.62 -5.39 2.67
CA THR A 117 -18.20 -5.60 1.28
C THR A 117 -17.09 -4.64 0.87
N THR A 118 -16.48 -4.87 -0.29
CA THR A 118 -15.38 -4.05 -0.78
C THR A 118 -15.77 -3.24 -2.02
N PRO A 119 -16.02 -1.92 -1.90
CA PRO A 119 -16.29 -1.01 -3.03
C PRO A 119 -14.99 -0.50 -3.67
N GLU A 120 -14.15 -1.40 -4.13
CA GLU A 120 -12.74 -1.20 -4.45
C GLU A 120 -12.47 -0.01 -5.37
N GLY A 121 -13.01 -0.01 -6.60
CA GLY A 121 -12.80 1.08 -7.55
C GLY A 121 -13.33 2.42 -7.08
N LEU A 122 -14.44 2.43 -6.30
CA LEU A 122 -14.99 3.66 -5.72
C LEU A 122 -14.05 4.25 -4.65
N CYS A 123 -13.43 3.40 -3.84
CA CYS A 123 -12.42 3.85 -2.88
C CYS A 123 -11.14 4.34 -3.58
N TYR A 124 -10.78 3.75 -4.72
CA TYR A 124 -9.61 4.18 -5.49
C TYR A 124 -9.77 5.57 -6.12
N GLU A 125 -10.99 5.97 -6.47
CA GLU A 125 -11.25 7.36 -6.87
C GLU A 125 -10.88 8.35 -5.77
N ALA A 126 -11.23 8.04 -4.52
CA ALA A 126 -10.89 8.88 -3.37
C ALA A 126 -9.38 8.90 -3.10
N VAL A 127 -8.71 7.73 -3.15
CA VAL A 127 -7.26 7.62 -3.00
C VAL A 127 -6.52 8.42 -4.06
N MET A 128 -6.95 8.36 -5.32
CA MET A 128 -6.31 9.13 -6.39
C MET A 128 -6.33 10.62 -6.15
N ASN A 129 -7.44 11.16 -5.62
CA ASN A 129 -7.54 12.59 -5.32
C ASN A 129 -6.50 13.03 -4.28
N ASP A 130 -6.16 12.18 -3.31
CA ASP A 130 -5.09 12.44 -2.36
C ASP A 130 -3.70 12.29 -3.01
N MET A 131 -3.50 11.28 -3.86
CA MET A 131 -2.22 10.99 -4.50
C MET A 131 -1.82 11.98 -5.61
N ILE A 132 -2.78 12.65 -6.27
CA ILE A 132 -2.50 13.64 -7.33
C ILE A 132 -1.54 14.73 -6.83
N THR A 133 -1.65 15.13 -5.57
CA THR A 133 -0.81 16.19 -5.00
C THR A 133 0.63 15.78 -4.77
N THR A 134 0.95 14.50 -4.80
CA THR A 134 2.27 13.94 -4.51
C THR A 134 3.05 13.52 -5.74
N THR A 135 2.38 13.03 -6.81
CA THR A 135 3.02 12.43 -7.99
C THR A 135 3.93 13.35 -8.78
N ASP A 136 3.66 14.66 -8.78
CA ASP A 136 4.50 15.64 -9.52
C ASP A 136 5.84 15.93 -8.84
N LYS A 137 6.01 15.51 -7.59
CA LYS A 137 7.15 15.90 -6.74
C LYS A 137 8.02 14.73 -6.30
N MET A 138 7.46 13.52 -6.27
CA MET A 138 8.12 12.34 -5.74
C MET A 138 7.65 11.06 -6.42
N ASP A 139 8.46 10.01 -6.33
CA ASP A 139 8.06 8.67 -6.78
C ASP A 139 6.88 8.17 -5.95
N SER A 140 5.75 7.88 -6.60
CA SER A 140 4.52 7.47 -5.92
C SER A 140 4.20 6.01 -6.18
N TYR A 141 3.88 5.31 -5.09
CA TYR A 141 3.57 3.88 -5.06
C TYR A 141 2.20 3.65 -4.44
N PHE A 142 1.43 2.75 -5.03
CA PHE A 142 0.17 2.27 -4.49
C PHE A 142 0.29 0.77 -4.27
N LEU A 143 0.18 0.34 -3.01
CA LEU A 143 0.26 -1.05 -2.59
C LEU A 143 -1.13 -1.52 -2.16
N ASN A 144 -1.65 -2.52 -2.86
CA ASN A 144 -2.97 -3.07 -2.62
C ASN A 144 -2.91 -4.50 -2.06
N PHE A 145 -3.70 -4.76 -1.02
CA PHE A 145 -4.00 -6.09 -0.50
C PHE A 145 -5.50 -6.34 -0.61
N SER A 146 -5.91 -7.41 -1.29
CA SER A 146 -7.31 -7.79 -1.49
C SER A 146 -7.45 -9.30 -1.66
N ASP A 147 -8.56 -9.88 -1.21
CA ASP A 147 -8.87 -11.31 -1.35
C ASP A 147 -9.85 -11.58 -2.52
N GLY A 148 -10.20 -10.56 -3.32
CA GLY A 148 -11.09 -10.90 -4.38
C GLY A 148 -11.79 -9.80 -5.16
N MET A 149 -13.09 -10.00 -5.31
CA MET A 149 -13.94 -9.30 -6.25
C MET A 149 -14.53 -8.04 -5.65
N PRO A 150 -14.47 -6.91 -6.36
CA PRO A 150 -15.17 -5.72 -5.94
C PRO A 150 -16.67 -5.96 -5.90
N MET A 151 -17.28 -5.71 -4.77
CA MET A 151 -18.72 -5.85 -4.57
C MET A 151 -19.25 -4.78 -3.61
N TYR A 152 -20.29 -4.09 -4.06
CA TYR A 152 -21.03 -3.16 -3.24
C TYR A 152 -22.46 -3.00 -3.78
N SER A 153 -23.42 -2.94 -2.89
CA SER A 153 -24.81 -2.75 -3.27
C SER A 153 -25.56 -2.02 -2.17
N ASN A 154 -26.35 -1.03 -2.54
CA ASN A 154 -27.34 -0.38 -1.69
C ASN A 154 -28.62 -0.13 -2.48
N ASP A 155 -29.61 0.57 -1.91
CA ASP A 155 -30.92 0.85 -2.54
C ASP A 155 -30.84 1.63 -3.86
N THR A 156 -29.71 2.33 -4.09
CA THR A 156 -29.55 3.25 -5.24
C THR A 156 -28.44 2.83 -6.18
N MET A 157 -27.54 1.95 -5.76
CA MET A 157 -26.38 1.55 -6.53
C MET A 157 -26.15 0.04 -6.45
N TYR A 158 -25.95 -0.56 -7.61
CA TYR A 158 -25.55 -1.95 -7.76
C TYR A 158 -24.17 -2.00 -8.42
N TYR A 159 -23.14 -2.28 -7.62
CA TYR A 159 -21.75 -2.27 -8.03
C TYR A 159 -21.12 -3.63 -7.79
N GLN A 160 -21.19 -4.52 -8.79
CA GLN A 160 -20.59 -5.85 -8.73
C GLN A 160 -20.41 -6.46 -10.13
N GLY A 161 -19.76 -7.63 -10.21
CA GLY A 161 -19.54 -8.35 -11.46
C GLY A 161 -18.64 -7.58 -12.42
N ASP A 162 -18.95 -7.64 -13.72
CA ASP A 162 -18.11 -7.07 -14.78
C ASP A 162 -17.98 -5.56 -14.72
N ASP A 163 -19.02 -4.85 -14.34
CA ASP A 163 -19.00 -3.39 -14.24
C ASP A 163 -18.06 -2.92 -13.12
N ALA A 164 -18.10 -3.59 -11.97
CA ALA A 164 -17.22 -3.28 -10.86
C ALA A 164 -15.76 -3.63 -11.18
N ARG A 165 -15.52 -4.78 -11.82
CA ARG A 165 -14.16 -5.17 -12.28
C ARG A 165 -13.61 -4.20 -13.31
N LYS A 166 -14.41 -3.84 -14.30
CA LYS A 166 -14.02 -2.85 -15.32
C LYS A 166 -13.69 -1.50 -14.68
N HIS A 167 -14.54 -1.03 -13.79
CA HIS A 167 -14.32 0.23 -13.10
C HIS A 167 -13.02 0.20 -12.27
N THR A 168 -12.80 -0.87 -11.48
CA THR A 168 -11.55 -1.05 -10.71
C THR A 168 -10.34 -1.03 -11.62
N ARG A 169 -10.37 -1.76 -12.75
CA ARG A 169 -9.31 -1.76 -13.75
C ARG A 169 -9.06 -0.37 -14.34
N ASP A 170 -10.12 0.37 -14.65
CA ASP A 170 -10.00 1.71 -15.21
C ASP A 170 -9.36 2.67 -14.21
N MET A 171 -9.64 2.54 -12.91
CA MET A 171 -9.00 3.31 -11.84
C MET A 171 -7.51 2.95 -11.69
N VAL A 172 -7.16 1.67 -11.70
CA VAL A 172 -5.76 1.21 -11.69
C VAL A 172 -4.99 1.74 -12.90
N ASN A 173 -5.58 1.66 -14.09
CA ASN A 173 -4.97 2.19 -15.31
C ASN A 173 -4.80 3.72 -15.26
N LYS A 174 -5.73 4.43 -14.64
CA LYS A 174 -5.64 5.87 -14.43
C LYS A 174 -4.49 6.21 -13.49
N MET A 175 -4.34 5.48 -12.37
CA MET A 175 -3.19 5.62 -11.46
C MET A 175 -1.86 5.44 -12.20
N ARG A 176 -1.74 4.37 -13.01
CA ARG A 176 -0.53 4.11 -13.80
C ARG A 176 -0.23 5.21 -14.82
N LYS A 177 -1.26 5.74 -15.50
CA LYS A 177 -1.11 6.87 -16.42
C LYS A 177 -0.64 8.16 -15.74
N MET A 178 -0.91 8.30 -14.45
CA MET A 178 -0.43 9.40 -13.61
C MET A 178 1.00 9.16 -13.09
N GLY A 179 1.65 8.06 -13.47
CA GLY A 179 3.00 7.72 -13.03
C GLY A 179 3.07 6.99 -11.68
N ILE A 180 1.92 6.62 -11.10
CA ILE A 180 1.87 5.84 -9.87
C ILE A 180 2.21 4.38 -10.17
N LYS A 181 3.18 3.82 -9.46
CA LYS A 181 3.56 2.41 -9.52
C LYS A 181 2.58 1.60 -8.67
N VAL A 182 1.75 0.78 -9.31
CA VAL A 182 0.71 -0.03 -8.64
C VAL A 182 1.22 -1.44 -8.43
N LEU A 183 1.28 -1.88 -7.18
CA LEU A 183 1.61 -3.24 -6.75
C LEU A 183 0.36 -3.84 -6.10
N SER A 184 -0.06 -5.03 -6.51
CA SER A 184 -1.29 -5.64 -6.01
C SER A 184 -1.06 -7.09 -5.63
N TYR A 185 -1.46 -7.42 -4.41
CA TYR A 185 -1.32 -8.76 -3.83
C TYR A 185 -2.70 -9.36 -3.59
N PHE A 186 -2.91 -10.52 -4.18
CA PHE A 186 -4.09 -11.34 -3.96
C PHE A 186 -3.87 -12.21 -2.72
N ILE A 187 -4.76 -12.06 -1.74
CA ILE A 187 -4.72 -12.83 -0.50
C ILE A 187 -5.58 -14.08 -0.69
N ASN A 188 -4.94 -15.24 -0.76
CA ASN A 188 -5.66 -16.50 -0.92
C ASN A 188 -5.57 -17.34 0.37
N ASP A 189 -6.66 -17.39 1.15
CA ASP A 189 -6.75 -18.20 2.38
C ASP A 189 -7.45 -19.55 2.15
N ARG A 190 -7.72 -19.91 0.90
CA ARG A 190 -8.45 -21.16 0.59
C ARG A 190 -7.49 -22.34 0.54
N TYR A 191 -7.62 -23.21 1.52
CA TYR A 191 -6.89 -24.47 1.68
C TYR A 191 -7.19 -25.52 0.58
N TYR A 192 -8.09 -25.25 -0.36
CA TYR A 192 -8.54 -26.22 -1.37
C TYR A 192 -8.45 -25.66 -2.79
N GLY A 193 -7.41 -26.13 -3.48
CA GLY A 193 -7.30 -26.04 -4.93
C GLY A 193 -6.81 -24.68 -5.44
N GLU A 194 -5.99 -24.76 -6.47
CA GLU A 194 -5.60 -23.61 -7.30
C GLU A 194 -6.87 -23.03 -7.92
N ASP A 195 -7.42 -21.98 -7.32
CA ASP A 195 -8.53 -21.24 -7.94
C ASP A 195 -7.92 -20.29 -8.98
N ASN A 196 -7.45 -20.89 -10.08
CA ASN A 196 -6.87 -20.17 -11.20
C ASN A 196 -7.84 -19.11 -11.74
N ASP A 197 -9.15 -19.28 -11.58
CA ASP A 197 -10.14 -18.31 -12.04
C ASP A 197 -10.19 -17.05 -11.18
N ALA A 198 -10.03 -17.18 -9.86
CA ALA A 198 -9.98 -16.01 -8.97
C ALA A 198 -8.73 -15.15 -9.22
N MET A 199 -7.56 -15.79 -9.32
CA MET A 199 -6.32 -15.10 -9.63
C MET A 199 -6.31 -14.50 -11.04
N ASN A 200 -6.88 -15.18 -12.04
CA ASN A 200 -7.04 -14.63 -13.38
C ASN A 200 -7.93 -13.38 -13.37
N THR A 201 -9.05 -13.45 -12.65
CA THR A 201 -9.95 -12.29 -12.49
C THR A 201 -9.26 -11.14 -11.78
N PHE A 202 -8.45 -11.43 -10.76
CA PHE A 202 -7.64 -10.42 -10.07
C PHE A 202 -6.63 -9.77 -11.04
N ARG A 203 -5.95 -10.57 -11.86
CA ARG A 203 -5.04 -10.07 -12.90
C ARG A 203 -5.73 -9.26 -14.00
N GLU A 204 -7.00 -9.53 -14.30
CA GLU A 204 -7.78 -8.67 -15.21
C GLU A 204 -7.95 -7.25 -14.70
N MET A 205 -8.04 -7.06 -13.38
CA MET A 205 -8.16 -5.73 -12.74
C MET A 205 -6.82 -5.04 -12.54
N TYR A 206 -5.82 -5.80 -12.10
CA TYR A 206 -4.55 -5.23 -11.62
C TYR A 206 -3.36 -5.43 -12.56
N GLY A 207 -3.49 -6.26 -13.58
CA GLY A 207 -2.42 -6.55 -14.53
C GLY A 207 -1.65 -7.84 -14.22
N SER A 208 -0.77 -8.23 -15.14
CA SER A 208 0.01 -9.48 -15.07
C SER A 208 1.05 -9.51 -13.93
N ASP A 209 1.40 -8.37 -13.40
CA ASP A 209 2.34 -8.14 -12.30
C ASP A 209 1.67 -8.25 -10.90
N ALA A 210 0.36 -8.55 -10.87
CA ALA A 210 -0.31 -8.90 -9.62
C ALA A 210 0.13 -10.29 -9.13
N GLU A 211 0.47 -10.38 -7.85
CA GLU A 211 1.00 -11.58 -7.22
C GLU A 211 0.05 -12.14 -6.18
N GLU A 212 0.14 -13.45 -5.92
CA GLU A 212 -0.59 -14.17 -4.87
C GLU A 212 0.32 -14.40 -3.67
N ILE A 213 -0.22 -14.17 -2.46
CA ILE A 213 0.47 -14.41 -1.19
C ILE A 213 -0.42 -15.09 -0.15
#